data_4f550f6a2a916727a5252ddb34ab9229
#
_entry.id   4f550f6a2a916727a5252ddb34ab9229
#
_cell.length_a   1.000
_cell.length_b   1.000
_cell.length_c   1.000
_cell.angle_alpha   90.00
_cell.angle_beta   90.00
_cell.angle_gamma   90.00
#
_symmetry.space_group_name_H-M   'P 1'
#
loop_
_entity.id
_entity.type
_entity.pdbx_description
1 polymer ?
#
loop_
_entity_poly.entity_id
_entity_poly.type
_entity_poly.pdbx_seq_one_letter_code
_entity_poly.pdbx_strand_id
1 'polypeptide(L)'
;MKILPTHNIDVLKFKQNPYPDLQEMRADNPICFVPQVNATMICDRDSIYECEKNTDVFSSVQPQGLMTILMGQNMMRKDGRAHAKERQTIFKTISPKTSRDYWRDKFETIADNIIEKIKELRSGDLLTVYSKELSAECLKLVTGLTNMTAAEMDRVSQGMIDGCSN
;
A
#
# COMPACT_ATOMS: atom_id res chain seq x y z
N MET A 1 -13.71 -30.04 14.40
CA MET A 1 -13.32 -28.72 13.86
C MET A 1 -12.77 -27.92 15.03
N LYS A 2 -11.51 -27.48 15.00
CA LYS A 2 -10.98 -26.59 16.07
C LYS A 2 -11.66 -25.23 15.91
N ILE A 3 -12.26 -24.74 16.99
CA ILE A 3 -12.81 -23.38 17.03
C ILE A 3 -11.65 -22.41 17.00
N LEU A 4 -11.67 -21.46 16.09
CA LEU A 4 -10.64 -20.43 16.01
C LEU A 4 -10.69 -19.56 17.28
N PRO A 5 -9.56 -19.27 17.93
CA PRO A 5 -9.51 -18.33 19.04
C PRO A 5 -10.11 -16.99 18.67
N THR A 6 -10.76 -16.32 19.62
CA THR A 6 -11.35 -15.00 19.42
C THR A 6 -10.56 -13.97 20.17
N HIS A 7 -10.22 -12.84 19.51
CA HIS A 7 -9.63 -11.66 20.12
C HIS A 7 -10.57 -10.48 19.95
N ASN A 8 -10.90 -9.78 21.05
CA ASN A 8 -11.79 -8.63 21.02
C ASN A 8 -10.96 -7.34 21.06
N ILE A 9 -11.29 -6.41 20.17
CA ILE A 9 -10.65 -5.10 20.10
C ILE A 9 -11.63 -3.96 20.40
N ASP A 10 -11.11 -2.86 20.92
CA ASP A 10 -11.77 -1.57 20.88
C ASP A 10 -11.44 -0.92 19.52
N VAL A 11 -12.41 -0.85 18.63
CA VAL A 11 -12.18 -0.37 17.24
C VAL A 11 -11.60 1.03 17.19
N LEU A 12 -11.99 1.93 18.10
CA LEU A 12 -11.49 3.31 18.11
C LEU A 12 -10.03 3.36 18.57
N LYS A 13 -9.68 2.63 19.63
CA LYS A 13 -8.30 2.52 20.08
C LYS A 13 -7.42 1.80 19.06
N PHE A 14 -7.91 0.74 18.47
CA PHE A 14 -7.20 -0.02 17.43
C PHE A 14 -6.89 0.86 16.19
N LYS A 15 -7.84 1.71 15.77
CA LYS A 15 -7.60 2.68 14.69
C LYS A 15 -6.53 3.71 15.05
N GLN A 16 -6.44 4.13 16.30
CA GLN A 16 -5.43 5.09 16.75
C GLN A 16 -4.06 4.47 16.94
N ASN A 17 -4.00 3.29 17.55
CA ASN A 17 -2.77 2.55 17.81
C ASN A 17 -3.03 1.04 17.85
N PRO A 18 -2.85 0.31 16.75
CA PRO A 18 -3.12 -1.12 16.69
C PRO A 18 -2.05 -1.99 17.36
N TYR A 19 -0.89 -1.44 17.68
CA TYR A 19 0.28 -2.22 18.10
C TYR A 19 0.08 -3.01 19.41
N PRO A 20 -0.59 -2.53 20.45
CA PRO A 20 -0.84 -3.31 21.66
C PRO A 20 -1.64 -4.59 21.36
N ASP A 21 -2.80 -4.47 20.71
CA ASP A 21 -3.63 -5.62 20.33
C ASP A 21 -2.87 -6.60 19.41
N LEU A 22 -2.16 -6.09 18.42
CA LEU A 22 -1.35 -6.93 17.53
C LEU A 22 -0.21 -7.64 18.28
N GLN A 23 0.33 -7.07 19.33
CA GLN A 23 1.34 -7.70 20.17
C GLN A 23 0.74 -8.84 20.97
N GLU A 24 -0.44 -8.64 21.59
CA GLU A 24 -1.17 -9.68 22.32
C GLU A 24 -1.56 -10.83 21.40
N MET A 25 -2.14 -10.52 20.22
CA MET A 25 -2.47 -11.53 19.20
C MET A 25 -1.26 -12.39 18.84
N ARG A 26 -0.09 -11.77 18.60
CA ARG A 26 1.13 -12.53 18.26
C ARG A 26 1.63 -13.41 19.40
N ALA A 27 1.48 -12.97 20.64
CA ALA A 27 1.93 -13.72 21.79
C ALA A 27 1.04 -14.92 22.10
N ASP A 28 -0.28 -14.71 22.04
CA ASP A 28 -1.24 -15.70 22.54
C ASP A 28 -1.83 -16.57 21.41
N ASN A 29 -2.33 -15.93 20.35
CA ASN A 29 -2.99 -16.59 19.24
C ASN A 29 -2.76 -15.83 17.94
N PRO A 30 -1.65 -16.08 17.23
CA PRO A 30 -1.27 -15.31 16.04
C PRO A 30 -2.27 -15.45 14.87
N ILE A 31 -3.18 -16.44 14.94
CA ILE A 31 -4.31 -16.57 14.04
C ILE A 31 -5.58 -16.58 14.90
N CYS A 32 -6.37 -15.52 14.83
CA CYS A 32 -7.58 -15.37 15.62
C CYS A 32 -8.71 -14.68 14.85
N PHE A 33 -9.96 -14.94 15.28
CA PHE A 33 -11.12 -14.25 14.77
C PHE A 33 -11.36 -12.95 15.57
N VAL A 34 -11.57 -11.84 14.87
CA VAL A 34 -11.86 -10.53 15.47
C VAL A 34 -13.30 -10.14 15.11
N PRO A 35 -14.27 -10.32 16.04
CA PRO A 35 -15.69 -10.12 15.74
C PRO A 35 -16.05 -8.70 15.32
N GLN A 36 -15.37 -7.69 15.89
CA GLN A 36 -15.66 -6.27 15.65
C GLN A 36 -15.42 -5.85 14.19
N VAL A 37 -14.54 -6.56 13.48
CA VAL A 37 -14.27 -6.35 12.05
C VAL A 37 -14.72 -7.53 11.19
N ASN A 38 -15.35 -8.53 11.81
CA ASN A 38 -15.82 -9.77 11.18
C ASN A 38 -14.76 -10.43 10.28
N ALA A 39 -13.54 -10.53 10.78
CA ALA A 39 -12.40 -11.05 10.02
C ALA A 39 -11.50 -11.94 10.86
N THR A 40 -10.84 -12.88 10.19
CA THR A 40 -9.70 -13.61 10.76
C THR A 40 -8.45 -12.80 10.53
N MET A 41 -7.74 -12.47 11.62
CA MET A 41 -6.45 -11.81 11.57
C MET A 41 -5.33 -12.83 11.68
N ILE A 42 -4.29 -12.66 10.85
CA ILE A 42 -3.07 -13.43 10.87
C ILE A 42 -1.94 -12.44 11.17
N CYS A 43 -1.27 -12.60 12.30
CA CYS A 43 -0.37 -11.59 12.87
C CYS A 43 1.10 -12.02 12.95
N ASP A 44 1.42 -13.28 12.65
CA ASP A 44 2.80 -13.74 12.58
C ASP A 44 3.32 -13.81 11.13
N ARG A 45 4.63 -13.54 11.00
CA ARG A 45 5.32 -13.46 9.71
C ARG A 45 5.22 -14.74 8.89
N ASP A 46 5.41 -15.87 9.52
CA ASP A 46 5.55 -17.14 8.78
C ASP A 46 4.19 -17.60 8.26
N SER A 47 3.11 -17.47 9.05
CA SER A 47 1.75 -17.74 8.59
C SER A 47 1.32 -16.78 7.47
N ILE A 48 1.64 -15.48 7.58
CA ILE A 48 1.36 -14.50 6.51
C ILE A 48 2.07 -14.94 5.22
N TYR A 49 3.35 -15.27 5.30
CA TYR A 49 4.15 -15.67 4.15
C TYR A 49 3.62 -16.92 3.45
N GLU A 50 3.17 -17.92 4.22
CA GLU A 50 2.54 -19.13 3.66
C GLU A 50 1.18 -18.81 3.01
N CYS A 51 0.36 -17.98 3.65
CA CYS A 51 -0.94 -17.57 3.09
C CYS A 51 -0.78 -16.78 1.78
N GLU A 52 0.16 -15.84 1.72
CA GLU A 52 0.41 -15.03 0.52
C GLU A 52 0.85 -15.85 -0.70
N LYS A 53 1.51 -17.00 -0.46
CA LYS A 53 1.93 -17.91 -1.53
C LYS A 53 0.84 -18.87 -1.99
N ASN A 54 -0.13 -19.15 -1.15
CA ASN A 54 -1.18 -20.12 -1.40
C ASN A 54 -2.43 -19.44 -1.96
N THR A 55 -2.33 -18.93 -3.19
CA THR A 55 -3.43 -18.23 -3.87
C THR A 55 -4.62 -19.13 -4.21
N ASP A 56 -4.48 -20.45 -4.14
CA ASP A 56 -5.59 -21.39 -4.34
C ASP A 56 -6.55 -21.41 -3.14
N VAL A 57 -6.07 -21.00 -1.96
CA VAL A 57 -6.86 -20.92 -0.72
C VAL A 57 -7.09 -19.46 -0.31
N PHE A 58 -6.05 -18.63 -0.41
CA PHE A 58 -6.08 -17.22 0.03
C PHE A 58 -6.01 -16.30 -1.20
N SER A 59 -7.18 -15.92 -1.70
CA SER A 59 -7.32 -15.12 -2.92
C SER A 59 -7.33 -13.63 -2.62
N SER A 60 -6.67 -12.84 -3.47
CA SER A 60 -6.76 -11.37 -3.49
C SER A 60 -8.05 -10.86 -4.12
N VAL A 61 -8.82 -11.74 -4.74
CA VAL A 61 -10.05 -11.37 -5.46
C VAL A 61 -11.15 -10.99 -4.45
N GLN A 62 -11.60 -9.74 -4.51
CA GLN A 62 -12.63 -9.20 -3.63
C GLN A 62 -13.70 -8.46 -4.46
N PRO A 63 -14.71 -9.17 -5.02
CA PRO A 63 -15.69 -8.56 -5.93
C PRO A 63 -16.51 -7.44 -5.28
N GLN A 64 -16.76 -7.55 -3.98
CA GLN A 64 -17.54 -6.59 -3.19
C GLN A 64 -16.67 -5.64 -2.36
N GLY A 65 -15.34 -5.72 -2.51
CA GLY A 65 -14.43 -4.81 -1.82
C GLY A 65 -14.52 -3.40 -2.37
N LEU A 66 -14.48 -2.37 -1.51
CA LEU A 66 -14.57 -0.96 -1.90
C LEU A 66 -13.56 -0.60 -2.98
N MET A 67 -12.33 -1.07 -2.90
CA MET A 67 -11.32 -0.85 -3.92
C MET A 67 -11.76 -1.38 -5.30
N THR A 68 -12.38 -2.57 -5.35
CA THR A 68 -12.89 -3.14 -6.61
C THR A 68 -14.08 -2.36 -7.16
N ILE A 69 -14.95 -1.88 -6.29
CA ILE A 69 -16.12 -1.08 -6.68
C ILE A 69 -15.67 0.28 -7.24
N LEU A 70 -14.70 0.94 -6.61
CA LEU A 70 -14.23 2.28 -7.00
C LEU A 70 -13.31 2.25 -8.22
N MET A 71 -12.38 1.31 -8.29
CA MET A 71 -11.30 1.30 -9.29
C MET A 71 -11.42 0.17 -10.32
N GLY A 72 -12.45 -0.65 -10.22
CA GLY A 72 -12.58 -1.86 -11.03
C GLY A 72 -11.60 -2.96 -10.63
N GLN A 73 -11.66 -4.07 -11.33
CA GLN A 73 -10.78 -5.22 -11.10
C GLN A 73 -9.41 -4.99 -11.72
N ASN A 74 -8.47 -4.57 -10.93
CA ASN A 74 -7.08 -4.33 -11.31
C ASN A 74 -6.14 -5.44 -10.82
N MET A 75 -4.86 -5.34 -11.14
CA MET A 75 -3.82 -6.32 -10.81
C MET A 75 -3.78 -6.69 -9.32
N MET A 76 -4.00 -5.75 -8.41
CA MET A 76 -3.99 -6.00 -6.96
C MET A 76 -5.17 -6.87 -6.48
N ARG A 77 -6.16 -7.08 -7.33
CA ARG A 77 -7.37 -7.88 -7.05
C ARG A 77 -7.50 -9.07 -8.00
N LYS A 78 -6.36 -9.59 -8.46
CA LYS A 78 -6.25 -10.77 -9.33
C LYS A 78 -5.19 -11.71 -8.80
N ASP A 79 -5.37 -13.00 -9.05
CA ASP A 79 -4.42 -14.03 -8.69
C ASP A 79 -3.89 -14.77 -9.93
N GLY A 80 -2.86 -15.58 -9.72
CA GLY A 80 -2.33 -16.52 -10.68
C GLY A 80 -2.03 -15.91 -12.06
N ARG A 81 -2.53 -16.55 -13.10
CA ARG A 81 -2.23 -16.17 -14.51
C ARG A 81 -2.78 -14.78 -14.89
N ALA A 82 -3.93 -14.39 -14.34
CA ALA A 82 -4.52 -13.09 -14.63
C ALA A 82 -3.68 -11.95 -14.04
N HIS A 83 -3.23 -12.10 -12.79
CA HIS A 83 -2.27 -11.20 -12.15
C HIS A 83 -0.95 -11.14 -12.94
N ALA A 84 -0.35 -12.28 -13.27
CA ALA A 84 0.92 -12.36 -13.98
C ALA A 84 0.88 -11.64 -15.33
N LYS A 85 -0.20 -11.78 -16.09
CA LYS A 85 -0.40 -11.12 -17.38
C LYS A 85 -0.34 -9.58 -17.25
N GLU A 86 -1.04 -9.01 -16.29
CA GLU A 86 -1.03 -7.56 -16.08
C GLU A 86 0.31 -7.07 -15.52
N ARG A 87 0.88 -7.82 -14.58
CA ARG A 87 2.20 -7.49 -14.03
C ARG A 87 3.29 -7.47 -15.10
N GLN A 88 3.25 -8.37 -16.05
CA GLN A 88 4.21 -8.41 -17.16
C GLN A 88 4.18 -7.17 -18.03
N THR A 89 3.01 -6.54 -18.22
CA THR A 89 2.91 -5.31 -19.03
C THR A 89 3.64 -4.13 -18.42
N ILE A 90 3.60 -3.99 -17.10
CA ILE A 90 4.25 -2.89 -16.38
C ILE A 90 5.69 -3.23 -15.96
N PHE A 91 6.05 -4.52 -15.93
CA PHE A 91 7.32 -4.97 -15.39
C PHE A 91 8.54 -4.33 -16.07
N LYS A 92 8.48 -4.15 -17.39
CA LYS A 92 9.57 -3.50 -18.13
C LYS A 92 9.85 -2.08 -17.65
N THR A 93 8.81 -1.35 -17.23
CA THR A 93 8.90 0.02 -16.73
C THR A 93 9.48 0.07 -15.31
N ILE A 94 9.08 -0.87 -14.44
CA ILE A 94 9.41 -0.85 -13.01
C ILE A 94 10.39 -1.93 -12.58
N SER A 95 11.03 -2.65 -13.51
CA SER A 95 11.98 -3.70 -13.18
C SER A 95 13.19 -3.14 -12.41
N PRO A 96 13.85 -3.94 -11.55
CA PRO A 96 15.06 -3.50 -10.85
C PRO A 96 16.16 -2.99 -11.79
N LYS A 97 16.26 -3.60 -12.99
CA LYS A 97 17.18 -3.13 -14.03
C LYS A 97 16.79 -1.75 -14.54
N THR A 98 15.54 -1.55 -14.94
CA THR A 98 15.05 -0.24 -15.44
C THR A 98 15.14 0.83 -14.36
N SER A 99 14.81 0.48 -13.11
CA SER A 99 14.92 1.40 -11.98
C SER A 99 16.36 1.90 -11.79
N ARG A 100 17.34 0.99 -11.85
CA ARG A 100 18.75 1.34 -11.71
C ARG A 100 19.31 2.07 -12.93
N ASP A 101 19.02 1.58 -14.13
CA ASP A 101 19.73 1.98 -15.36
C ASP A 101 19.04 3.16 -16.08
N TYR A 102 17.77 3.46 -15.75
CA TYR A 102 17.00 4.49 -16.44
C TYR A 102 16.34 5.51 -15.50
N TRP A 103 15.76 5.07 -14.37
CA TRP A 103 15.02 5.98 -13.48
C TRP A 103 15.90 6.66 -12.45
N ARG A 104 16.97 6.02 -11.99
CA ARG A 104 17.80 6.47 -10.88
C ARG A 104 18.23 7.92 -11.03
N ASP A 105 18.96 8.27 -12.10
CA ASP A 105 19.50 9.61 -12.31
C ASP A 105 18.40 10.68 -12.38
N LYS A 106 17.24 10.30 -12.93
CA LYS A 106 16.07 11.18 -13.00
C LYS A 106 15.47 11.43 -11.62
N PHE A 107 15.35 10.39 -10.80
CA PHE A 107 14.85 10.50 -9.43
C PHE A 107 15.82 11.28 -8.54
N GLU A 108 17.11 11.07 -8.69
CA GLU A 108 18.14 11.83 -7.99
C GLU A 108 18.05 13.32 -8.38
N THR A 109 17.90 13.65 -9.66
CA THR A 109 17.70 15.03 -10.13
C THR A 109 16.44 15.67 -9.51
N ILE A 110 15.32 14.93 -9.45
CA ILE A 110 14.09 15.43 -8.80
C ILE A 110 14.35 15.68 -7.31
N ALA A 111 14.99 14.73 -6.63
CA ALA A 111 15.32 14.85 -5.21
C ALA A 111 16.21 16.07 -4.93
N ASP A 112 17.25 16.28 -5.71
CA ASP A 112 18.16 17.42 -5.58
C ASP A 112 17.42 18.75 -5.77
N ASN A 113 16.55 18.85 -6.79
CA ASN A 113 15.75 20.05 -7.02
C ASN A 113 14.80 20.36 -5.85
N ILE A 114 14.23 19.35 -5.22
CA ILE A 114 13.36 19.51 -4.04
C ILE A 114 14.21 19.95 -2.84
N ILE A 115 15.38 19.34 -2.64
CA ILE A 115 16.29 19.68 -1.54
C ILE A 115 16.74 21.14 -1.66
N GLU A 116 17.08 21.62 -2.86
CA GLU A 116 17.44 23.03 -3.05
C GLU A 116 16.31 23.99 -2.64
N LYS A 117 15.06 23.67 -3.01
CA LYS A 117 13.89 24.45 -2.53
C LYS A 117 13.74 24.43 -1.02
N ILE A 118 13.98 23.27 -0.38
CA ILE A 118 13.86 23.13 1.08
C ILE A 118 14.92 23.93 1.83
N LYS A 119 16.12 24.10 1.27
CA LYS A 119 17.19 24.91 1.88
C LYS A 119 16.78 26.36 2.13
N GLU A 120 15.84 26.88 1.35
CA GLU A 120 15.31 28.23 1.51
C GLU A 120 14.26 28.31 2.66
N LEU A 121 13.74 27.16 3.12
CA LEU A 121 12.80 27.11 4.22
C LEU A 121 13.51 27.11 5.57
N ARG A 122 13.01 27.91 6.51
CA ARG A 122 13.55 27.93 7.88
C ARG A 122 13.08 26.71 8.71
N SER A 123 11.92 26.17 8.40
CA SER A 123 11.33 24.99 9.02
C SER A 123 10.25 24.42 8.12
N GLY A 124 9.91 23.15 8.28
CA GLY A 124 8.86 22.49 7.52
C GLY A 124 8.64 21.06 8.00
N ASP A 125 7.46 20.52 7.73
CA ASP A 125 7.18 19.10 7.91
C ASP A 125 7.80 18.32 6.73
N LEU A 126 8.76 17.46 7.01
CA LEU A 126 9.50 16.70 6.01
C LEU A 126 8.59 15.82 5.15
N LEU A 127 7.49 15.31 5.70
CA LEU A 127 6.51 14.56 4.93
C LEU A 127 5.92 15.41 3.81
N THR A 128 5.55 16.65 4.14
CA THR A 128 4.88 17.57 3.21
C THR A 128 5.86 18.17 2.21
N VAL A 129 7.00 18.70 2.68
CA VAL A 129 7.91 19.47 1.83
C VAL A 129 8.86 18.61 0.99
N TYR A 130 9.04 17.34 1.37
CA TYR A 130 9.95 16.43 0.66
C TYR A 130 9.26 15.17 0.17
N SER A 131 8.73 14.34 1.07
CA SER A 131 8.31 12.98 0.73
C SER A 131 7.13 12.95 -0.25
N LYS A 132 6.11 13.79 -0.04
CA LYS A 132 4.95 13.89 -0.94
C LYS A 132 5.34 14.45 -2.29
N GLU A 133 6.11 15.54 -2.32
CA GLU A 133 6.58 16.17 -3.55
C GLU A 133 7.43 15.19 -4.38
N LEU A 134 8.41 14.53 -3.76
CA LEU A 134 9.28 13.55 -4.43
C LEU A 134 8.46 12.38 -4.99
N SER A 135 7.58 11.81 -4.20
CA SER A 135 6.73 10.68 -4.61
C SER A 135 5.85 11.06 -5.80
N ALA A 136 5.21 12.23 -5.76
CA ALA A 136 4.33 12.70 -6.82
C ALA A 136 5.10 12.98 -8.12
N GLU A 137 6.23 13.68 -8.06
CA GLU A 137 7.04 13.98 -9.24
C GLU A 137 7.64 12.71 -9.88
N CYS A 138 8.12 11.75 -9.07
CA CYS A 138 8.57 10.46 -9.56
C CYS A 138 7.43 9.66 -10.21
N LEU A 139 6.24 9.65 -9.61
CA LEU A 139 5.07 8.96 -10.15
C LEU A 139 4.62 9.56 -11.48
N LYS A 140 4.57 10.89 -11.59
CA LYS A 140 4.27 11.61 -12.84
C LYS A 140 5.23 11.20 -13.94
N LEU A 141 6.52 11.16 -13.64
CA LEU A 141 7.55 10.78 -14.60
C LEU A 141 7.38 9.34 -15.09
N VAL A 142 7.15 8.39 -14.18
CA VAL A 142 7.01 6.95 -14.52
C VAL A 142 5.72 6.67 -15.29
N THR A 143 4.64 7.36 -14.95
CA THR A 143 3.31 7.17 -15.59
C THR A 143 3.10 8.02 -16.83
N GLY A 144 3.92 9.05 -17.04
CA GLY A 144 3.74 10.01 -18.12
C GLY A 144 2.63 11.04 -17.88
N LEU A 145 2.07 11.13 -16.66
CA LEU A 145 1.03 12.09 -16.27
C LEU A 145 1.64 13.48 -16.02
N THR A 146 2.24 14.06 -17.05
CA THR A 146 2.96 15.34 -16.95
C THR A 146 2.07 16.58 -16.91
N ASN A 147 0.78 16.42 -17.16
CA ASN A 147 -0.22 17.48 -17.15
C ASN A 147 -0.85 17.75 -15.77
N MET A 148 -0.34 17.12 -14.72
CA MET A 148 -0.79 17.30 -13.34
C MET A 148 0.34 17.89 -12.49
N THR A 149 -0.01 18.72 -11.52
CA THR A 149 0.90 19.16 -10.47
C THR A 149 1.11 18.05 -9.42
N ALA A 150 2.16 18.16 -8.60
CA ALA A 150 2.39 17.25 -7.48
C ALA A 150 1.23 17.27 -6.47
N ALA A 151 0.68 18.46 -6.20
CA ALA A 151 -0.46 18.62 -5.30
C ALA A 151 -1.75 17.95 -5.84
N GLU A 152 -2.00 18.02 -7.14
CA GLU A 152 -3.13 17.32 -7.75
C GLU A 152 -2.95 15.80 -7.70
N MET A 153 -1.74 15.31 -7.94
CA MET A 153 -1.42 13.88 -7.83
C MET A 153 -1.63 13.37 -6.40
N ASP A 154 -1.14 14.11 -5.38
CA ASP A 154 -1.34 13.80 -3.97
C ASP A 154 -2.84 13.78 -3.62
N ARG A 155 -3.59 14.81 -4.03
CA ARG A 155 -5.03 14.90 -3.79
C ARG A 155 -5.81 13.73 -4.40
N VAL A 156 -5.51 13.34 -5.62
CA VAL A 156 -6.18 12.20 -6.28
C VAL A 156 -5.83 10.90 -5.57
N SER A 157 -4.56 10.69 -5.24
CA SER A 157 -4.11 9.49 -4.52
C SER A 157 -4.74 9.39 -3.13
N GLN A 158 -4.79 10.49 -2.38
CA GLN A 158 -5.44 10.54 -1.07
C GLN A 158 -6.96 10.28 -1.19
N GLY A 159 -7.64 10.87 -2.17
CA GLY A 159 -9.07 10.64 -2.40
C GLY A 159 -9.39 9.17 -2.71
N MET A 160 -8.51 8.45 -3.39
CA MET A 160 -8.66 7.00 -3.61
C MET A 160 -8.53 6.22 -2.30
N ILE A 161 -7.57 6.57 -1.45
CA ILE A 161 -7.38 5.94 -0.13
C ILE A 161 -8.60 6.20 0.76
N ASP A 162 -9.03 7.45 0.86
CA ASP A 162 -10.17 7.85 1.68
C ASP A 162 -11.46 7.14 1.24
N GLY A 163 -11.70 7.01 -0.05
CA GLY A 163 -12.84 6.28 -0.61
C GLY A 163 -12.82 4.77 -0.32
N CYS A 164 -11.65 4.19 -0.06
CA CYS A 164 -11.51 2.77 0.29
C CYS A 164 -11.56 2.50 1.80
N SER A 165 -11.55 3.52 2.64
CA SER A 165 -11.41 3.42 4.10
C SER A 165 -12.71 3.54 4.90
N ASN A 166 -13.85 3.78 4.24
CA ASN A 166 -15.17 3.96 4.89
C ASN A 166 -15.99 2.67 4.92
#